data_f9104e3f40c86437bc68c70d5746d3de
#
_entry.id   f9104e3f40c86437bc68c70d5746d3de
#
_cell.length_a   1.000
_cell.length_b   1.000
_cell.length_c   1.000
_cell.angle_alpha   90.00
_cell.angle_beta   90.00
_cell.angle_gamma   90.00
#
_symmetry.space_group_name_H-M   'P 1'
#
loop_
_entity.id
_entity.type
_entity.pdbx_description
1 polymer ?
#
loop_
_entity_poly.entity_id
_entity_poly.type
_entity_poly.pdbx_seq_one_letter_code
_entity_poly.pdbx_strand_id
1 'polypeptide(L)'
;MVLIPSYKYLVKLHGLDLNSSASLAYSGLTAYTAVKKAELHPGQMVVVIGAGGLGLMAVQLAKATTNARIAIVDIDENKLVEAKRLGADEIINSATGDPVKGVKEVTDGLGAETVIDFVNNGKTAPNSLNMLRKRGRLVMVGLFGGSLELNLPLVPLRAFTLTGAYTGKFADLVELVALARMNKIQSLVSRKFTLDQANSSLEELKAGKIIGRSVINP
;
A
#
# COMPACT_ATOMS: atom_id res chain seq x y z
N MET A 1 11.59 -17.90 -21.63
CA MET A 1 12.64 -18.41 -20.70
C MET A 1 13.31 -17.21 -20.04
N VAL A 2 13.48 -17.22 -18.73
CA VAL A 2 14.17 -16.15 -17.96
C VAL A 2 15.47 -16.72 -17.41
N LEU A 3 16.59 -16.01 -17.64
CA LEU A 3 17.90 -16.37 -17.10
C LEU A 3 18.08 -15.71 -15.73
N ILE A 4 18.32 -16.52 -14.70
CA ILE A 4 18.63 -16.03 -13.36
C ILE A 4 20.13 -16.25 -13.11
N PRO A 5 20.90 -15.20 -12.80
CA PRO A 5 22.37 -15.31 -12.69
C PRO A 5 22.84 -16.15 -11.51
N SER A 6 22.02 -16.36 -10.48
CA SER A 6 22.33 -17.22 -9.34
C SER A 6 21.06 -17.64 -8.60
N TYR A 7 21.03 -18.89 -8.14
CA TYR A 7 19.93 -19.42 -7.33
C TYR A 7 19.71 -18.65 -6.00
N LYS A 8 20.71 -17.95 -5.50
CA LYS A 8 20.62 -17.13 -4.29
C LYS A 8 19.62 -15.95 -4.41
N TYR A 9 19.19 -15.62 -5.63
CA TYR A 9 18.15 -14.62 -5.88
C TYR A 9 16.74 -15.23 -5.97
N LEU A 10 16.61 -16.53 -5.76
CA LEU A 10 15.34 -17.23 -5.81
C LEU A 10 14.79 -17.47 -4.39
N VAL A 11 13.50 -17.21 -4.20
CA VAL A 11 12.76 -17.60 -3.00
C VAL A 11 11.81 -18.74 -3.35
N LYS A 12 11.92 -19.87 -2.63
CA LYS A 12 11.03 -21.02 -2.83
C LYS A 12 9.62 -20.69 -2.34
N LEU A 13 8.62 -20.94 -3.18
CA LEU A 13 7.21 -20.67 -2.85
C LEU A 13 6.57 -21.77 -1.98
N HIS A 14 7.17 -22.97 -1.91
CA HIS A 14 6.74 -24.07 -1.04
C HIS A 14 5.25 -24.44 -1.20
N GLY A 15 4.77 -24.53 -2.44
CA GLY A 15 3.39 -24.94 -2.75
C GLY A 15 2.36 -23.79 -2.80
N LEU A 16 2.77 -22.54 -2.62
CA LEU A 16 1.88 -21.41 -2.94
C LEU A 16 1.51 -21.42 -4.43
N ASP A 17 0.27 -21.02 -4.73
CA ASP A 17 -0.19 -20.86 -6.12
C ASP A 17 0.66 -19.82 -6.85
N LEU A 18 1.13 -20.16 -8.05
CA LEU A 18 2.03 -19.32 -8.84
C LEU A 18 1.39 -18.00 -9.24
N ASN A 19 0.10 -18.01 -9.62
CA ASN A 19 -0.60 -16.82 -10.06
C ASN A 19 -0.73 -15.80 -8.92
N SER A 20 -1.16 -16.24 -7.74
CA SER A 20 -1.26 -15.35 -6.59
C SER A 20 0.11 -14.90 -6.08
N SER A 21 1.14 -15.74 -6.23
CA SER A 21 2.51 -15.42 -5.78
C SER A 21 3.25 -14.45 -6.72
N ALA A 22 2.85 -14.34 -7.99
CA ALA A 22 3.53 -13.50 -8.98
C ALA A 22 3.65 -12.03 -8.53
N SER A 23 2.66 -11.51 -7.81
CA SER A 23 2.67 -10.13 -7.34
C SER A 23 3.48 -9.90 -6.05
N LEU A 24 3.92 -10.95 -5.35
CA LEU A 24 4.65 -10.83 -4.08
C LEU A 24 6.02 -10.18 -4.28
N ALA A 25 6.73 -10.53 -5.35
CA ALA A 25 8.10 -10.07 -5.58
C ALA A 25 8.22 -8.56 -5.88
N TYR A 26 7.14 -7.89 -6.25
CA TYR A 26 7.16 -6.45 -6.49
C TYR A 26 6.15 -5.71 -5.60
N SER A 27 4.85 -5.87 -5.84
CA SER A 27 3.84 -5.12 -5.09
C SER A 27 3.74 -5.53 -3.63
N GLY A 28 3.84 -6.83 -3.35
CA GLY A 28 3.89 -7.35 -1.99
C GLY A 28 5.11 -6.85 -1.25
N LEU A 29 6.29 -6.97 -1.87
CA LEU A 29 7.57 -6.55 -1.28
C LEU A 29 7.60 -5.03 -1.02
N THR A 30 7.14 -4.22 -1.97
CA THR A 30 7.06 -2.77 -1.82
C THR A 30 6.12 -2.37 -0.67
N ALA A 31 4.93 -2.97 -0.60
CA ALA A 31 3.99 -2.73 0.47
C ALA A 31 4.55 -3.16 1.84
N TYR A 32 5.25 -4.30 1.89
CA TYR A 32 5.89 -4.79 3.11
C TYR A 32 6.97 -3.84 3.61
N THR A 33 7.85 -3.38 2.73
CA THR A 33 8.86 -2.38 3.06
C THR A 33 8.24 -1.07 3.56
N ALA A 34 7.15 -0.62 2.94
CA ALA A 34 6.44 0.58 3.37
C ALA A 34 5.84 0.41 4.78
N VAL A 35 5.22 -0.74 5.07
CA VAL A 35 4.67 -1.04 6.42
C VAL A 35 5.79 -1.15 7.45
N LYS A 36 6.94 -1.76 7.13
CA LYS A 36 8.11 -1.78 8.05
C LYS A 36 8.64 -0.37 8.34
N LYS A 37 8.72 0.50 7.31
CA LYS A 37 9.16 1.91 7.48
C LYS A 37 8.13 2.79 8.17
N ALA A 38 6.89 2.36 8.26
CA ALA A 38 5.84 3.03 9.00
C ALA A 38 6.07 2.98 10.53
N GLU A 39 6.84 2.01 11.01
CA GLU A 39 7.19 1.83 12.44
C GLU A 39 5.95 1.86 13.33
N LEU A 40 4.94 1.08 12.96
CA LEU A 40 3.64 1.07 13.62
C LEU A 40 3.69 0.32 14.96
N HIS A 41 3.04 0.90 15.97
CA HIS A 41 2.83 0.26 17.25
C HIS A 41 1.34 -0.07 17.48
N PRO A 42 1.02 -1.04 18.35
CA PRO A 42 -0.36 -1.39 18.67
C PRO A 42 -1.20 -0.17 19.08
N GLY A 43 -2.41 -0.07 18.54
CA GLY A 43 -3.35 1.01 18.82
C GLY A 43 -3.11 2.33 18.07
N GLN A 44 -2.01 2.48 17.37
CA GLN A 44 -1.76 3.64 16.50
C GLN A 44 -2.63 3.59 15.24
N MET A 45 -2.98 4.78 14.72
CA MET A 45 -3.69 4.92 13.45
C MET A 45 -2.69 5.04 12.29
N VAL A 46 -2.80 4.14 11.32
CA VAL A 46 -2.16 4.30 10.02
C VAL A 46 -3.20 4.61 8.95
N VAL A 47 -2.92 5.62 8.14
CA VAL A 47 -3.68 5.94 6.95
C VAL A 47 -2.95 5.42 5.73
N VAL A 48 -3.63 4.62 4.90
CA VAL A 48 -3.14 4.15 3.61
C VAL A 48 -3.83 4.96 2.52
N ILE A 49 -3.07 5.65 1.67
CA ILE A 49 -3.61 6.39 0.53
C ILE A 49 -3.42 5.57 -0.75
N GLY A 50 -4.54 5.27 -1.42
CA GLY A 50 -4.61 4.45 -2.61
C GLY A 50 -4.95 2.98 -2.30
N ALA A 51 -6.17 2.55 -2.65
CA ALA A 51 -6.65 1.17 -2.52
C ALA A 51 -6.38 0.31 -3.77
N GLY A 52 -5.25 0.56 -4.45
CA GLY A 52 -4.74 -0.31 -5.50
C GLY A 52 -4.05 -1.55 -4.94
N GLY A 53 -3.39 -2.34 -5.81
CA GLY A 53 -2.76 -3.59 -5.41
C GLY A 53 -1.70 -3.47 -4.31
N LEU A 54 -1.00 -2.31 -4.19
CA LEU A 54 -0.06 -2.06 -3.09
C LEU A 54 -0.80 -1.71 -1.80
N GLY A 55 -1.78 -0.81 -1.86
CA GLY A 55 -2.52 -0.38 -0.68
C GLY A 55 -3.33 -1.50 -0.05
N LEU A 56 -4.03 -2.32 -0.87
CA LEU A 56 -4.76 -3.49 -0.39
C LEU A 56 -3.84 -4.55 0.25
N MET A 57 -2.62 -4.68 -0.27
CA MET A 57 -1.60 -5.53 0.37
C MET A 57 -1.07 -4.90 1.67
N ALA A 58 -0.86 -3.58 1.71
CA ALA A 58 -0.41 -2.89 2.91
C ALA A 58 -1.43 -2.98 4.06
N VAL A 59 -2.73 -2.91 3.77
CA VAL A 59 -3.80 -3.16 4.76
C VAL A 59 -3.64 -4.53 5.41
N GLN A 60 -3.53 -5.58 4.62
CA GLN A 60 -3.34 -6.95 5.13
C GLN A 60 -2.04 -7.09 5.94
N LEU A 61 -0.95 -6.52 5.44
CA LEU A 61 0.35 -6.56 6.09
C LEU A 61 0.33 -5.82 7.44
N ALA A 62 -0.22 -4.62 7.48
CA ALA A 62 -0.37 -3.87 8.73
C ALA A 62 -1.22 -4.66 9.74
N LYS A 63 -2.33 -5.24 9.29
CA LYS A 63 -3.19 -6.09 10.14
C LYS A 63 -2.47 -7.34 10.65
N ALA A 64 -1.68 -7.99 9.79
CA ALA A 64 -0.99 -9.24 10.12
C ALA A 64 0.24 -9.06 11.03
N THR A 65 0.90 -7.88 10.98
CA THR A 65 2.21 -7.68 11.63
C THR A 65 2.18 -6.66 12.77
N THR A 66 1.08 -5.89 12.86
CA THR A 66 1.02 -4.81 13.84
C THR A 66 -0.25 -4.72 14.65
N ASN A 67 -0.87 -4.53 15.41
CA ASN A 67 -2.21 -4.28 15.93
C ASN A 67 -2.60 -2.79 15.78
N ALA A 68 -2.16 -2.15 14.70
CA ALA A 68 -2.54 -0.78 14.38
C ALA A 68 -4.00 -0.72 13.90
N ARG A 69 -4.66 0.41 14.08
CA ARG A 69 -5.92 0.75 13.42
C ARG A 69 -5.61 1.26 12.02
N ILE A 70 -6.39 0.85 11.03
CA ILE A 70 -6.09 1.10 9.62
C ILE A 70 -7.25 1.88 9.01
N ALA A 71 -6.97 3.11 8.56
CA ALA A 71 -7.85 3.84 7.67
C ALA A 71 -7.31 3.79 6.24
N ILE A 72 -8.18 3.66 5.25
CA ILE A 72 -7.78 3.69 3.84
C ILE A 72 -8.54 4.76 3.08
N VAL A 73 -7.84 5.47 2.21
CA VAL A 73 -8.35 6.56 1.39
C VAL A 73 -8.21 6.20 -0.08
N ASP A 74 -9.30 6.25 -0.84
CA ASP A 74 -9.32 6.13 -2.30
C ASP A 74 -10.49 6.94 -2.89
N ILE A 75 -10.52 7.07 -4.20
CA ILE A 75 -11.63 7.67 -4.96
C ILE A 75 -12.67 6.64 -5.41
N ASP A 76 -12.35 5.35 -5.38
CA ASP A 76 -13.13 4.24 -5.91
C ASP A 76 -13.78 3.46 -4.77
N GLU A 77 -15.11 3.54 -4.68
CA GLU A 77 -15.89 2.89 -3.64
C GLU A 77 -15.73 1.37 -3.64
N ASN A 78 -15.63 0.72 -4.81
CA ASN A 78 -15.49 -0.74 -4.88
C ASN A 78 -14.16 -1.19 -4.28
N LYS A 79 -13.09 -0.41 -4.49
CA LYS A 79 -11.77 -0.68 -3.89
C LYS A 79 -11.79 -0.46 -2.38
N LEU A 80 -12.54 0.54 -1.91
CA LEU A 80 -12.71 0.80 -0.47
C LEU A 80 -13.48 -0.32 0.22
N VAL A 81 -14.55 -0.83 -0.40
CA VAL A 81 -15.30 -2.00 0.10
C VAL A 81 -14.38 -3.23 0.21
N GLU A 82 -13.55 -3.46 -0.81
CA GLU A 82 -12.58 -4.56 -0.78
C GLU A 82 -11.52 -4.36 0.32
N ALA A 83 -11.04 -3.14 0.52
CA ALA A 83 -10.11 -2.83 1.61
C ALA A 83 -10.73 -3.11 2.99
N LYS A 84 -12.03 -2.81 3.18
CA LYS A 84 -12.77 -3.13 4.40
C LYS A 84 -12.81 -4.64 4.64
N ARG A 85 -13.10 -5.41 3.58
CA ARG A 85 -13.10 -6.89 3.63
C ARG A 85 -11.73 -7.45 4.01
N LEU A 86 -10.64 -6.80 3.58
CA LEU A 86 -9.26 -7.19 3.85
C LEU A 86 -8.74 -6.72 5.22
N GLY A 87 -9.54 -6.00 5.99
CA GLY A 87 -9.24 -5.66 7.38
C GLY A 87 -8.95 -4.19 7.65
N ALA A 88 -9.26 -3.26 6.74
CA ALA A 88 -9.29 -1.83 7.06
C ALA A 88 -10.38 -1.55 8.11
N ASP A 89 -10.04 -0.80 9.14
CA ASP A 89 -10.99 -0.42 10.20
C ASP A 89 -11.89 0.73 9.74
N GLU A 90 -11.35 1.66 8.94
CA GLU A 90 -12.07 2.83 8.41
C GLU A 90 -11.82 2.97 6.90
N ILE A 91 -12.84 3.43 6.17
CA ILE A 91 -12.75 3.74 4.74
C ILE A 91 -13.15 5.19 4.50
N ILE A 92 -12.41 5.90 3.67
CA ILE A 92 -12.62 7.32 3.38
C ILE A 92 -12.62 7.52 1.86
N ASN A 93 -13.77 7.90 1.31
CA ASN A 93 -13.90 8.18 -0.11
C ASN A 93 -13.56 9.65 -0.40
N SER A 94 -12.39 9.86 -1.03
CA SER A 94 -11.90 11.20 -1.37
C SER A 94 -12.49 11.78 -2.67
N ALA A 95 -13.36 11.03 -3.37
CA ALA A 95 -14.15 11.56 -4.48
C ALA A 95 -15.38 12.33 -3.97
N THR A 96 -15.92 11.97 -2.81
CA THR A 96 -17.16 12.52 -2.25
C THR A 96 -16.94 13.44 -1.06
N GLY A 97 -15.73 13.46 -0.48
CA GLY A 97 -15.42 14.26 0.71
C GLY A 97 -13.96 14.68 0.81
N ASP A 98 -13.68 15.55 1.78
CA ASP A 98 -12.32 15.96 2.13
C ASP A 98 -11.63 14.84 2.93
N PRO A 99 -10.59 14.19 2.39
CA PRO A 99 -9.94 13.07 3.06
C PRO A 99 -9.18 13.50 4.34
N VAL A 100 -8.71 14.73 4.42
CA VAL A 100 -8.04 15.24 5.64
C VAL A 100 -9.05 15.38 6.77
N LYS A 101 -10.24 15.91 6.46
CA LYS A 101 -11.34 16.00 7.42
C LYS A 101 -11.79 14.60 7.86
N GLY A 102 -11.97 13.67 6.92
CA GLY A 102 -12.34 12.29 7.24
C GLY A 102 -11.34 11.60 8.18
N VAL A 103 -10.03 11.78 7.94
CA VAL A 103 -9.01 11.24 8.85
C VAL A 103 -9.09 11.88 10.24
N LYS A 104 -9.30 13.19 10.32
CA LYS A 104 -9.45 13.88 11.61
C LYS A 104 -10.70 13.43 12.37
N GLU A 105 -11.80 13.16 11.70
CA GLU A 105 -13.02 12.65 12.32
C GLU A 105 -12.79 11.28 13.00
N VAL A 106 -12.10 10.36 12.31
CA VAL A 106 -11.81 9.01 12.87
C VAL A 106 -10.66 8.99 13.88
N THR A 107 -10.01 10.14 14.10
CA THR A 107 -8.88 10.31 15.04
C THR A 107 -9.15 11.40 16.09
N ASP A 108 -10.41 11.71 16.37
CA ASP A 108 -10.83 12.71 17.37
C ASP A 108 -10.13 14.08 17.19
N GLY A 109 -9.90 14.50 15.96
CA GLY A 109 -9.24 15.74 15.58
C GLY A 109 -7.71 15.72 15.64
N LEU A 110 -7.09 14.67 16.15
CA LEU A 110 -5.63 14.60 16.37
C LEU A 110 -4.84 14.39 15.08
N GLY A 111 -5.39 13.62 14.14
CA GLY A 111 -4.69 13.11 12.95
C GLY A 111 -3.98 11.78 13.22
N ALA A 112 -3.42 11.18 12.16
CA ALA A 112 -2.82 9.87 12.19
C ALA A 112 -1.35 9.90 12.64
N GLU A 113 -0.91 8.82 13.28
CA GLU A 113 0.50 8.59 13.59
C GLU A 113 1.34 8.40 12.35
N THR A 114 0.79 7.67 11.37
CA THR A 114 1.51 7.39 10.13
C THR A 114 0.57 7.49 8.93
N VAL A 115 1.08 8.02 7.84
CA VAL A 115 0.45 7.99 6.52
C VAL A 115 1.39 7.27 5.56
N ILE A 116 0.89 6.29 4.81
CA ILE A 116 1.60 5.61 3.72
C ILE A 116 0.92 6.01 2.42
N ASP A 117 1.61 6.78 1.57
CA ASP A 117 1.05 7.28 0.32
C ASP A 117 1.54 6.46 -0.88
N PHE A 118 0.69 5.55 -1.37
CA PHE A 118 0.95 4.74 -2.57
C PHE A 118 0.61 5.44 -3.88
N VAL A 119 0.03 6.62 -3.83
CA VAL A 119 -0.24 7.49 -4.98
C VAL A 119 0.89 8.51 -5.15
N ASN A 120 1.11 9.32 -4.15
CA ASN A 120 2.19 10.31 -4.05
C ASN A 120 2.24 11.24 -5.26
N ASN A 121 1.21 12.06 -5.40
CA ASN A 121 1.11 13.09 -6.41
C ASN A 121 0.93 14.48 -5.77
N GLY A 122 0.88 15.55 -6.59
CA GLY A 122 0.73 16.92 -6.12
C GLY A 122 -0.54 17.19 -5.30
N LYS A 123 -1.52 16.29 -5.27
CA LYS A 123 -2.74 16.39 -4.45
C LYS A 123 -2.65 15.52 -3.18
N THR A 124 -2.17 14.28 -3.31
CA THR A 124 -2.14 13.37 -2.16
C THR A 124 -1.01 13.69 -1.19
N ALA A 125 0.16 14.12 -1.66
CA ALA A 125 1.30 14.42 -0.80
C ALA A 125 1.04 15.57 0.21
N PRO A 126 0.45 16.73 -0.17
CA PRO A 126 0.02 17.75 0.80
C PRO A 126 -1.05 17.23 1.77
N ASN A 127 -2.04 16.49 1.26
CA ASN A 127 -3.08 15.90 2.11
C ASN A 127 -2.47 14.94 3.15
N SER A 128 -1.49 14.12 2.75
CA SER A 128 -0.76 13.22 3.63
C SER A 128 -0.13 13.94 4.82
N LEU A 129 0.53 15.08 4.57
CA LEU A 129 1.10 15.90 5.65
C LEU A 129 0.01 16.48 6.58
N ASN A 130 -1.12 16.93 6.00
CA ASN A 130 -2.22 17.54 6.77
C ASN A 130 -3.01 16.51 7.59
N MET A 131 -2.97 15.23 7.20
CA MET A 131 -3.55 14.12 7.95
C MET A 131 -2.72 13.74 9.18
N LEU A 132 -1.42 14.07 9.22
CA LEU A 132 -0.54 13.67 10.31
C LEU A 132 -0.81 14.47 11.58
N ARG A 133 -0.72 13.77 12.72
CA ARG A 133 -0.59 14.42 14.02
C ARG A 133 0.84 14.94 14.26
N LYS A 134 1.05 15.68 15.33
CA LYS A 134 2.40 16.03 15.81
C LYS A 134 3.23 14.76 16.04
N ARG A 135 4.50 14.74 15.63
CA ARG A 135 5.42 13.60 15.61
C ARG A 135 4.98 12.48 14.63
N GLY A 136 4.11 12.81 13.67
CA GLY A 136 3.64 11.87 12.68
C GLY A 136 4.71 11.55 11.62
N ARG A 137 4.53 10.41 10.96
CA ARG A 137 5.42 9.87 9.93
C ARG A 137 4.71 9.76 8.58
N LEU A 138 5.32 10.28 7.53
CA LEU A 138 4.89 10.10 6.15
C LEU A 138 5.85 9.13 5.44
N VAL A 139 5.31 8.04 4.90
CA VAL A 139 6.00 7.10 4.02
C VAL A 139 5.51 7.30 2.59
N MET A 140 6.35 7.88 1.72
CA MET A 140 6.06 8.12 0.32
C MET A 140 6.50 6.91 -0.53
N VAL A 141 5.59 6.37 -1.33
CA VAL A 141 5.81 5.15 -2.12
C VAL A 141 5.45 5.34 -3.58
N GLY A 142 4.33 5.99 -3.86
CA GLY A 142 3.81 6.19 -5.22
C GLY A 142 4.77 7.01 -6.09
N LEU A 143 4.66 6.80 -7.41
CA LEU A 143 5.50 7.44 -8.42
C LEU A 143 4.67 8.21 -9.47
N PHE A 144 3.46 8.67 -9.10
CA PHE A 144 2.63 9.44 -10.03
C PHE A 144 3.23 10.81 -10.38
N GLY A 145 4.16 11.29 -9.54
CA GLY A 145 4.89 12.53 -9.81
C GLY A 145 4.18 13.78 -9.27
N GLY A 146 4.81 14.93 -9.50
CA GLY A 146 4.39 16.22 -8.95
C GLY A 146 5.44 16.79 -8.00
N SER A 147 5.04 17.81 -7.24
CA SER A 147 5.87 18.46 -6.24
C SER A 147 5.11 18.64 -4.93
N LEU A 148 5.84 18.65 -3.84
CA LEU A 148 5.35 18.98 -2.51
C LEU A 148 6.04 20.26 -2.04
N GLU A 149 5.26 21.34 -1.88
CA GLU A 149 5.74 22.53 -1.21
C GLU A 149 5.68 22.31 0.31
N LEU A 150 6.82 22.41 0.96
CA LEU A 150 6.96 22.20 2.38
C LEU A 150 7.36 23.48 3.09
N ASN A 151 6.48 23.99 3.96
CA ASN A 151 6.83 25.09 4.85
C ASN A 151 7.85 24.55 5.90
N LEU A 152 9.12 24.91 5.72
CA LEU A 152 10.23 24.35 6.52
C LEU A 152 10.06 24.50 8.04
N PRO A 153 9.58 25.61 8.59
CA PRO A 153 9.29 25.73 10.03
C PRO A 153 8.33 24.68 10.59
N LEU A 154 7.41 24.14 9.78
CA LEU A 154 6.47 23.11 10.23
C LEU A 154 7.17 21.78 10.56
N VAL A 155 8.29 21.48 9.90
CA VAL A 155 9.01 20.21 10.13
C VAL A 155 9.49 20.10 11.58
N PRO A 156 10.28 21.02 12.13
CA PRO A 156 10.69 20.98 13.53
C PRO A 156 9.55 21.26 14.51
N LEU A 157 8.64 22.21 14.23
CA LEU A 157 7.51 22.53 15.12
C LEU A 157 6.56 21.36 15.33
N ARG A 158 6.33 20.57 14.30
CA ARG A 158 5.49 19.37 14.37
C ARG A 158 6.29 18.08 14.52
N ALA A 159 7.63 18.14 14.44
CA ALA A 159 8.54 17.00 14.53
C ALA A 159 8.17 15.87 13.57
N PHE A 160 7.90 16.21 12.30
CA PHE A 160 7.56 15.25 11.27
C PHE A 160 8.74 14.37 10.86
N THR A 161 8.47 13.12 10.55
CA THR A 161 9.38 12.22 9.81
C THR A 161 8.85 12.01 8.39
N LEU A 162 9.66 12.33 7.39
CA LEU A 162 9.37 12.04 5.98
C LEU A 162 10.38 11.01 5.48
N THR A 163 9.90 9.93 4.89
CA THR A 163 10.75 8.86 4.35
C THR A 163 10.16 8.31 3.06
N GLY A 164 11.02 7.75 2.19
CA GLY A 164 10.60 7.06 0.98
C GLY A 164 10.71 5.54 1.13
N ALA A 165 9.86 4.80 0.45
CA ALA A 165 9.97 3.36 0.30
C ALA A 165 9.87 2.97 -1.18
N TYR A 166 10.83 2.18 -1.66
CA TYR A 166 10.88 1.67 -3.02
C TYR A 166 11.40 0.23 -3.02
N THR A 167 10.61 -0.68 -3.60
CA THR A 167 10.90 -2.12 -3.56
C THR A 167 11.21 -2.63 -2.15
N GLY A 168 12.14 -3.56 -1.98
CA GLY A 168 12.55 -4.07 -0.68
C GLY A 168 13.79 -4.96 -0.76
N LYS A 169 14.23 -5.49 0.37
CA LYS A 169 15.38 -6.37 0.49
C LYS A 169 14.97 -7.82 0.24
N PHE A 170 15.93 -8.66 -0.13
CA PHE A 170 15.71 -10.10 -0.30
C PHE A 170 15.17 -10.77 1.00
N ALA A 171 15.69 -10.37 2.15
CA ALA A 171 15.21 -10.87 3.43
C ALA A 171 13.71 -10.54 3.65
N ASP A 172 13.28 -9.33 3.27
CA ASP A 172 11.86 -8.93 3.36
C ASP A 172 10.97 -9.79 2.45
N LEU A 173 11.47 -10.22 1.28
CA LEU A 173 10.74 -11.13 0.40
C LEU A 173 10.59 -12.53 1.03
N VAL A 174 11.62 -13.02 1.72
CA VAL A 174 11.56 -14.31 2.44
C VAL A 174 10.50 -14.24 3.55
N GLU A 175 10.50 -13.18 4.35
CA GLU A 175 9.50 -12.94 5.41
C GLU A 175 8.08 -12.84 4.82
N LEU A 176 7.92 -12.11 3.72
CA LEU A 176 6.65 -11.94 3.02
C LEU A 176 6.08 -13.27 2.51
N VAL A 177 6.91 -14.11 1.90
CA VAL A 177 6.51 -15.46 1.45
C VAL A 177 6.12 -16.33 2.64
N ALA A 178 6.80 -16.21 3.78
CA ALA A 178 6.41 -16.92 5.00
C ALA A 178 5.02 -16.48 5.51
N LEU A 179 4.71 -15.17 5.49
CA LEU A 179 3.39 -14.66 5.85
C LEU A 179 2.29 -15.19 4.91
N ALA A 180 2.55 -15.24 3.61
CA ALA A 180 1.63 -15.81 2.63
C ALA A 180 1.38 -17.30 2.88
N ARG A 181 2.42 -18.08 3.19
CA ARG A 181 2.31 -19.50 3.54
C ARG A 181 1.50 -19.76 4.82
N MET A 182 1.55 -18.84 5.75
CA MET A 182 0.73 -18.90 6.98
C MET A 182 -0.70 -18.37 6.77
N ASN A 183 -1.11 -18.08 5.53
CA ASN A 183 -2.40 -17.47 5.17
C ASN A 183 -2.69 -16.16 5.93
N LYS A 184 -1.65 -15.43 6.31
CA LYS A 184 -1.78 -14.11 6.96
C LYS A 184 -2.04 -12.99 5.95
N ILE A 185 -1.63 -13.21 4.72
CA ILE A 185 -1.84 -12.31 3.58
C ILE A 185 -2.18 -13.14 2.35
N GLN A 186 -2.92 -12.54 1.43
CA GLN A 186 -3.21 -13.11 0.12
C GLN A 186 -3.07 -12.05 -0.96
N SER A 187 -2.50 -12.44 -2.08
CA SER A 187 -2.46 -11.58 -3.26
C SER A 187 -3.84 -11.53 -3.90
N LEU A 188 -4.42 -10.34 -4.00
CA LEU A 188 -5.70 -10.17 -4.66
C LEU A 188 -5.49 -10.11 -6.18
N VAL A 189 -5.63 -11.26 -6.84
CA VAL A 189 -5.60 -11.39 -8.31
C VAL A 189 -7.04 -11.44 -8.80
N SER A 190 -7.57 -10.33 -9.31
CA SER A 190 -8.96 -10.24 -9.78
C SER A 190 -9.15 -10.68 -11.23
N ARG A 191 -8.08 -10.65 -12.03
CA ARG A 191 -8.11 -11.00 -13.46
C ARG A 191 -6.89 -11.83 -13.85
N LYS A 192 -7.12 -12.81 -14.75
CA LYS A 192 -6.07 -13.58 -15.41
C LYS A 192 -6.21 -13.39 -16.91
N PHE A 193 -5.10 -13.19 -17.58
CA PHE A 193 -5.02 -12.98 -19.02
C PHE A 193 -3.98 -13.93 -19.61
N THR A 194 -4.10 -14.23 -20.89
CA THR A 194 -3.08 -14.90 -21.69
C THR A 194 -2.09 -13.86 -22.25
N LEU A 195 -0.97 -14.30 -22.79
CA LEU A 195 0.06 -13.37 -23.28
C LEU A 195 -0.44 -12.51 -24.44
N ASP A 196 -1.26 -13.05 -25.34
CA ASP A 196 -1.91 -12.34 -26.44
C ASP A 196 -2.90 -11.26 -25.97
N GLN A 197 -3.43 -11.38 -24.75
CA GLN A 197 -4.33 -10.41 -24.11
C GLN A 197 -3.58 -9.33 -23.30
N ALA A 198 -2.26 -9.24 -23.37
CA ALA A 198 -1.48 -8.30 -22.56
C ALA A 198 -1.93 -6.85 -22.74
N ASN A 199 -2.21 -6.41 -23.97
CA ASN A 199 -2.70 -5.07 -24.25
C ASN A 199 -4.07 -4.81 -23.62
N SER A 200 -5.01 -5.75 -23.72
CA SER A 200 -6.32 -5.64 -23.07
C SER A 200 -6.19 -5.53 -21.55
N SER A 201 -5.26 -6.30 -20.94
CA SER A 201 -4.97 -6.20 -19.51
C SER A 201 -4.49 -4.81 -19.11
N LEU A 202 -3.62 -4.18 -19.91
CA LEU A 202 -3.13 -2.82 -19.66
C LEU A 202 -4.24 -1.77 -19.83
N GLU A 203 -5.11 -1.93 -20.82
CA GLU A 203 -6.25 -1.06 -21.04
C GLU A 203 -7.25 -1.14 -19.87
N GLU A 204 -7.58 -2.35 -19.40
CA GLU A 204 -8.44 -2.53 -18.23
C GLU A 204 -7.83 -1.93 -16.96
N LEU A 205 -6.52 -2.09 -16.77
CA LEU A 205 -5.80 -1.48 -15.64
C LEU A 205 -5.86 0.05 -15.72
N LYS A 206 -5.59 0.63 -16.90
CA LYS A 206 -5.67 2.08 -17.13
C LYS A 206 -7.09 2.62 -16.93
N ALA A 207 -8.11 1.85 -17.30
CA ALA A 207 -9.51 2.19 -17.09
C ALA A 207 -9.99 2.00 -15.63
N GLY A 208 -9.12 1.58 -14.70
CA GLY A 208 -9.45 1.35 -13.30
C GLY A 208 -10.31 0.11 -13.02
N LYS A 209 -10.53 -0.77 -14.01
CA LYS A 209 -11.38 -1.95 -13.89
C LYS A 209 -10.76 -3.12 -13.11
N ILE A 210 -9.48 -3.02 -12.76
CA ILE A 210 -8.74 -4.03 -12.01
C ILE A 210 -8.75 -3.65 -10.52
N ILE A 211 -9.34 -4.48 -9.67
CA ILE A 211 -9.22 -4.38 -8.22
C ILE A 211 -8.08 -5.31 -7.78
N GLY A 212 -7.07 -4.78 -7.10
CA GLY A 212 -5.89 -5.56 -6.75
C GLY A 212 -4.91 -5.68 -7.91
N ARG A 213 -4.74 -6.89 -8.45
CA ARG A 213 -3.78 -7.21 -9.52
C ARG A 213 -4.41 -8.04 -10.63
N SER A 214 -3.85 -7.92 -11.83
CA SER A 214 -4.01 -8.89 -12.91
C SER A 214 -2.72 -9.68 -13.11
N VAL A 215 -2.85 -10.91 -13.58
CA VAL A 215 -1.72 -11.80 -13.91
C VAL A 215 -1.85 -12.23 -15.36
N ILE A 216 -0.73 -12.20 -16.07
CA ILE A 216 -0.62 -12.71 -17.43
C ILE A 216 0.09 -14.07 -17.36
N ASN A 217 -0.58 -15.10 -17.84
CA ASN A 217 -0.02 -16.44 -17.99
C ASN A 217 0.48 -16.61 -19.41
N PRO A 218 1.78 -16.90 -19.62
CA PRO A 218 2.37 -17.13 -20.93
C PRO A 218 1.87 -18.43 -21.59
#